data_e25f95cd3e653076ffe062dfe103efd0
#
_entry.id   e25f95cd3e653076ffe062dfe103efd0
#
_cell.length_a   1.000
_cell.length_b   1.000
_cell.length_c   1.000
_cell.angle_alpha   90.00
_cell.angle_beta   90.00
_cell.angle_gamma   90.00
#
_symmetry.space_group_name_H-M   'P 1'
#
loop_
_entity.id
_entity.type
_entity.pdbx_description
1 polymer ?
#
loop_
_entity_poly.entity_id
_entity_poly.type
_entity_poly.pdbx_seq_one_letter_code
_entity_poly.pdbx_strand_id
1 'polypeptide(L)'
;GADVALIDEADSVLVDEALVPLVLAGNEPGTAPGGRITDLVRRLKKNQHYVVDEDGRNASLTDVGARLLERQLGIASLYDDEHVGSTLVQVNLALHAHALLTRDVHYIVRDGKVALIDASKGRVADLQRWPDGVQAAVEAKEGLAVTEGGRILDTITLQALMHRYPMVCGMTGTA
;
A
#
# COMPACT_ATOMS: atom_id res chain seq x y z
N GLY A 1 4.13 2.67 -24.20
CA GLY A 1 4.35 2.95 -23.64
C GLY A 1 4.45 3.61 -22.87
N ALA A 2 4.46 3.83 -22.58
CA ALA A 2 4.55 4.32 -21.95
C ALA A 2 4.69 4.72 -21.25
N ASP A 3 4.81 4.83 -20.84
CA ASP A 3 5.03 5.03 -19.99
C ASP A 3 4.90 5.60 -19.21
N VAL A 4 4.56 5.82 -18.88
CA VAL A 4 4.41 6.29 -18.05
C VAL A 4 4.77 6.74 -17.48
N ALA A 5 4.59 7.27 -18.12
CA ALA A 5 5.13 7.95 -17.60
C ALA A 5 5.46 7.69 -16.41
N LEU A 6 4.84 7.51 -15.75
CA LEU A 6 5.24 7.18 -14.68
C LEU A 6 5.88 5.99 -14.75
N ILE A 7 5.85 5.29 -15.77
CA ILE A 7 6.32 4.05 -15.72
C ILE A 7 6.92 3.76 -16.89
N ASP A 8 7.72 3.22 -17.23
CA ASP A 8 8.36 3.10 -18.33
C ASP A 8 7.97 2.12 -19.26
N GLU A 9 7.34 1.16 -19.04
CA GLU A 9 6.97 0.25 -20.01
C GLU A 9 5.55 0.29 -20.12
N ALA A 10 4.98 0.24 -21.22
CA ALA A 10 3.60 0.40 -21.40
C ALA A 10 2.77 -0.59 -20.67
N ASP A 11 3.12 -1.82 -20.67
CA ASP A 11 2.31 -2.77 -19.97
C ASP A 11 2.40 -2.56 -18.50
N SER A 12 3.53 -2.19 -18.00
CA SER A 12 3.64 -1.92 -16.60
C SER A 12 2.89 -0.69 -16.23
N VAL A 13 2.79 0.21 -17.15
CA VAL A 13 2.14 1.46 -16.86
C VAL A 13 0.72 1.28 -16.41
N LEU A 14 -0.03 0.46 -17.12
CA LEU A 14 -1.42 0.28 -16.76
C LEU A 14 -1.58 -0.30 -15.38
N VAL A 15 -0.70 -1.22 -15.03
CA VAL A 15 -0.79 -1.84 -13.73
C VAL A 15 -0.37 -0.86 -12.67
N ASP A 16 0.64 -0.08 -12.99
CA ASP A 16 1.19 0.84 -12.01
C ASP A 16 0.32 2.05 -11.81
N GLU A 17 -0.53 2.36 -12.75
CA GLU A 17 -1.43 3.49 -12.61
C GLU A 17 -2.34 3.37 -11.41
N ALA A 18 -2.68 2.17 -11.01
CA ALA A 18 -3.52 2.01 -9.83
C ALA A 18 -2.74 2.30 -8.54
N LEU A 19 -1.45 1.98 -8.54
CA LEU A 19 -0.64 2.24 -7.36
C LEU A 19 -0.32 3.72 -7.21
N VAL A 20 -0.05 4.41 -8.30
CA VAL A 20 0.37 5.80 -8.25
C VAL A 20 -0.64 6.70 -7.53
N PRO A 21 -1.93 6.66 -7.85
CA PRO A 21 -2.89 7.49 -7.10
C PRO A 21 -2.95 7.12 -5.63
N LEU A 22 -2.84 5.85 -5.30
CA LEU A 22 -2.87 5.43 -3.91
C LEU A 22 -1.66 5.99 -3.15
N VAL A 23 -0.48 5.89 -3.74
CA VAL A 23 0.73 6.37 -3.10
C VAL A 23 0.68 7.89 -2.91
N LEU A 24 0.24 8.62 -3.93
CA LEU A 24 0.16 10.06 -3.84
C LEU A 24 -0.88 10.51 -2.82
N ALA A 25 -2.05 9.87 -2.83
CA ALA A 25 -3.09 10.21 -1.87
C ALA A 25 -2.64 9.88 -0.45
N GLY A 26 -1.88 8.82 -0.28
CA GLY A 26 -1.41 8.42 1.04
C GLY A 26 -0.40 9.35 1.66
N ASN A 27 0.16 10.28 0.87
CA ASN A 27 1.09 11.24 1.42
C ASN A 27 0.40 12.48 1.94
N GLU A 28 -0.91 12.60 1.74
CA GLU A 28 -1.63 13.73 2.27
C GLU A 28 -1.86 13.57 3.77
N PRO A 29 -1.92 14.67 4.52
CA PRO A 29 -2.15 14.58 5.95
C PRO A 29 -3.46 13.84 6.28
N GLY A 30 -3.41 13.01 7.29
CA GLY A 30 -4.61 12.31 7.75
C GLY A 30 -4.96 11.06 6.97
N THR A 31 -4.13 10.64 6.01
CA THR A 31 -4.44 9.45 5.24
C THR A 31 -3.62 8.23 5.67
N ALA A 32 -2.68 8.39 6.59
CA ALA A 32 -1.95 7.24 7.12
C ALA A 32 -2.90 6.37 7.94
N PRO A 33 -2.91 5.05 7.74
CA PRO A 33 -3.84 4.22 8.47
C PRO A 33 -3.49 4.18 9.95
N GLY A 34 -4.49 4.37 10.78
CA GLY A 34 -4.31 4.25 12.23
C GLY A 34 -4.48 2.82 12.69
N GLY A 35 -4.34 2.61 14.00
CA GLY A 35 -4.43 1.27 14.57
C GLY A 35 -5.78 0.62 14.35
N ARG A 36 -6.86 1.39 14.43
CA ARG A 36 -8.19 0.82 14.27
C ARG A 36 -8.40 0.28 12.84
N ILE A 37 -8.02 1.08 11.84
CA ILE A 37 -8.15 0.65 10.44
C ILE A 37 -7.26 -0.57 10.19
N THR A 38 -6.04 -0.54 10.71
CA THR A 38 -5.11 -1.65 10.56
C THR A 38 -5.68 -2.93 11.16
N ASP A 39 -6.27 -2.85 12.35
CA ASP A 39 -6.84 -4.02 13.00
C ASP A 39 -8.05 -4.56 12.27
N LEU A 40 -8.88 -3.67 11.76
CA LEU A 40 -10.06 -4.10 10.99
C LEU A 40 -9.64 -4.80 9.72
N VAL A 41 -8.65 -4.26 9.01
CA VAL A 41 -8.16 -4.86 7.77
C VAL A 41 -7.51 -6.21 8.04
N ARG A 42 -6.79 -6.33 9.16
CA ARG A 42 -6.13 -7.57 9.51
C ARG A 42 -7.13 -8.74 9.67
N ARG A 43 -8.37 -8.42 10.02
CA ARG A 43 -9.40 -9.45 10.22
C ARG A 43 -10.12 -9.83 8.95
N LEU A 44 -9.88 -9.13 7.86
CA LEU A 44 -10.52 -9.45 6.59
C LEU A 44 -9.98 -10.77 6.06
N LYS A 45 -10.86 -11.51 5.39
CA LYS A 45 -10.49 -12.82 4.85
C LYS A 45 -10.33 -12.75 3.35
N LYS A 46 -9.21 -13.26 2.88
CA LYS A 46 -8.94 -13.31 1.45
C LYS A 46 -10.01 -14.14 0.76
N ASN A 47 -10.39 -13.69 -0.41
CA ASN A 47 -11.39 -14.33 -1.26
C ASN A 47 -12.82 -14.22 -0.72
N GLN A 48 -13.01 -13.54 0.38
CA GLN A 48 -14.32 -13.22 0.90
C GLN A 48 -14.47 -11.71 1.01
N HIS A 49 -13.57 -11.05 1.73
CA HIS A 49 -13.64 -9.62 1.96
C HIS A 49 -12.72 -8.84 1.02
N TYR A 50 -11.73 -9.49 0.48
CA TYR A 50 -10.87 -8.89 -0.51
C TYR A 50 -10.32 -9.96 -1.42
N VAL A 51 -9.84 -9.55 -2.59
CA VAL A 51 -9.21 -10.46 -3.55
C VAL A 51 -7.85 -9.90 -3.92
N VAL A 52 -6.94 -10.80 -4.29
CA VAL A 52 -5.63 -10.45 -4.78
C VAL A 52 -5.55 -11.00 -6.20
N ASP A 53 -5.03 -10.22 -7.13
CA ASP A 53 -4.97 -10.68 -8.51
C ASP A 53 -3.94 -11.80 -8.67
N GLU A 54 -3.91 -12.39 -9.86
CA GLU A 54 -3.05 -13.55 -10.09
C GLU A 54 -1.59 -13.24 -9.91
N ASP A 55 -1.20 -12.02 -10.23
CA ASP A 55 0.19 -11.64 -10.13
C ASP A 55 0.58 -11.25 -8.71
N GLY A 56 -0.36 -11.18 -7.80
CA GLY A 56 -0.08 -10.74 -6.45
C GLY A 56 0.26 -9.26 -6.36
N ARG A 57 -0.18 -8.48 -7.34
CA ARG A 57 0.18 -7.07 -7.39
C ARG A 57 -0.90 -6.13 -6.93
N ASN A 58 -2.14 -6.58 -6.92
CA ASN A 58 -3.26 -5.76 -6.50
C ASN A 58 -4.09 -6.47 -5.47
N ALA A 59 -4.58 -5.72 -4.51
CA ALA A 59 -5.56 -6.22 -3.56
C ALA A 59 -6.74 -5.25 -3.58
N SER A 60 -7.95 -5.79 -3.68
CA SER A 60 -9.15 -4.98 -3.79
C SER A 60 -10.22 -5.50 -2.85
N LEU A 61 -10.95 -4.60 -2.22
CA LEU A 61 -12.09 -5.01 -1.40
C LEU A 61 -13.18 -5.56 -2.30
N THR A 62 -13.85 -6.59 -1.81
CA THR A 62 -15.11 -7.01 -2.43
C THR A 62 -16.23 -6.16 -1.85
N ASP A 63 -17.42 -6.27 -2.44
CA ASP A 63 -18.57 -5.55 -1.87
C ASP A 63 -18.83 -6.02 -0.45
N VAL A 64 -18.67 -7.30 -0.18
CA VAL A 64 -18.86 -7.85 1.16
C VAL A 64 -17.87 -7.23 2.13
N GLY A 65 -16.61 -7.11 1.71
CA GLY A 65 -15.58 -6.50 2.54
C GLY A 65 -15.86 -5.03 2.81
N ALA A 66 -16.24 -4.31 1.76
CA ALA A 66 -16.56 -2.89 1.92
C ALA A 66 -17.72 -2.69 2.87
N ARG A 67 -18.78 -3.49 2.73
CA ARG A 67 -19.94 -3.36 3.63
C ARG A 67 -19.56 -3.71 5.05
N LEU A 68 -18.72 -4.70 5.25
CA LEU A 68 -18.28 -5.05 6.60
C LEU A 68 -17.53 -3.88 7.24
N LEU A 69 -16.60 -3.30 6.51
CA LEU A 69 -15.82 -2.18 7.04
C LEU A 69 -16.71 -0.97 7.33
N GLU A 70 -17.65 -0.70 6.46
CA GLU A 70 -18.57 0.42 6.69
C GLU A 70 -19.36 0.22 7.99
N ARG A 71 -19.83 -1.00 8.23
CA ARG A 71 -20.56 -1.28 9.48
C ARG A 71 -19.64 -1.14 10.68
N GLN A 72 -18.43 -1.66 10.58
CA GLN A 72 -17.48 -1.61 11.71
C GLN A 72 -17.04 -0.18 12.00
N LEU A 73 -16.97 0.65 10.98
CA LEU A 73 -16.56 2.03 11.14
C LEU A 73 -17.73 2.97 11.43
N GLY A 74 -18.94 2.48 11.28
CA GLY A 74 -20.13 3.29 11.53
C GLY A 74 -20.35 4.37 10.49
N ILE A 75 -19.99 4.09 9.24
CA ILE A 75 -20.14 5.06 8.16
C ILE A 75 -21.08 4.51 7.09
N ALA A 76 -21.66 5.39 6.31
CA ALA A 76 -22.63 5.00 5.29
C ALA A 76 -21.94 4.39 4.08
N SER A 77 -20.83 4.96 3.64
CA SER A 77 -20.12 4.47 2.47
C SER A 77 -18.66 4.91 2.51
N LEU A 78 -17.79 4.00 2.11
CA LEU A 78 -16.37 4.34 1.93
C LEU A 78 -16.17 5.20 0.69
N TYR A 79 -17.15 5.21 -0.21
CA TYR A 79 -16.99 5.83 -1.52
C TYR A 79 -17.68 7.18 -1.64
N ASP A 80 -18.26 7.70 -0.56
CA ASP A 80 -18.87 9.01 -0.61
C ASP A 80 -17.79 10.11 -0.53
N ASP A 81 -18.19 11.35 -0.77
CA ASP A 81 -17.26 12.45 -0.84
C ASP A 81 -16.49 12.66 0.47
N GLU A 82 -17.12 12.31 1.57
CA GLU A 82 -16.50 12.52 2.87
C GLU A 82 -15.36 11.53 3.11
N HIS A 83 -15.46 10.32 2.58
CA HIS A 83 -14.53 9.26 2.93
C HIS A 83 -13.60 8.82 1.80
N VAL A 84 -13.96 9.13 0.56
CA VAL A 84 -13.20 8.61 -0.58
C VAL A 84 -11.76 9.10 -0.59
N GLY A 85 -11.51 10.30 -0.10
CA GLY A 85 -10.16 10.86 -0.08
C GLY A 85 -9.44 10.69 1.26
N SER A 86 -10.04 10.02 2.20
CA SER A 86 -9.44 9.87 3.53
C SER A 86 -9.57 8.44 4.03
N THR A 87 -10.74 8.05 4.53
CA THR A 87 -10.95 6.72 5.11
C THR A 87 -10.68 5.61 4.10
N LEU A 88 -11.16 5.77 2.87
CA LEU A 88 -10.92 4.77 1.83
C LEU A 88 -9.44 4.64 1.51
N VAL A 89 -8.73 5.76 1.48
CA VAL A 89 -7.29 5.73 1.25
C VAL A 89 -6.58 4.97 2.38
N GLN A 90 -6.96 5.24 3.61
CA GLN A 90 -6.40 4.52 4.76
C GLN A 90 -6.65 3.02 4.66
N VAL A 91 -7.86 2.64 4.31
CA VAL A 91 -8.22 1.23 4.18
C VAL A 91 -7.41 0.58 3.07
N ASN A 92 -7.30 1.24 1.93
CA ASN A 92 -6.55 0.69 0.80
C ASN A 92 -5.06 0.56 1.09
N LEU A 93 -4.48 1.53 1.81
CA LEU A 93 -3.09 1.44 2.21
C LEU A 93 -2.87 0.30 3.19
N ALA A 94 -3.75 0.16 4.16
CA ALA A 94 -3.66 -0.93 5.12
C ALA A 94 -3.81 -2.28 4.43
N LEU A 95 -4.74 -2.38 3.49
CA LEU A 95 -4.96 -3.61 2.75
C LEU A 95 -3.75 -3.96 1.89
N HIS A 96 -3.18 -2.96 1.23
CA HIS A 96 -1.98 -3.16 0.41
C HIS A 96 -0.84 -3.72 1.28
N ALA A 97 -0.60 -3.12 2.42
CA ALA A 97 0.46 -3.58 3.31
C ALA A 97 0.18 -4.98 3.83
N HIS A 98 -1.07 -5.25 4.21
CA HIS A 98 -1.44 -6.54 4.78
C HIS A 98 -1.38 -7.67 3.75
N ALA A 99 -1.92 -7.43 2.57
CA ALA A 99 -2.10 -8.48 1.58
C ALA A 99 -0.92 -8.67 0.65
N LEU A 100 -0.15 -7.63 0.41
CA LEU A 100 0.87 -7.67 -0.64
C LEU A 100 2.30 -7.50 -0.16
N LEU A 101 2.52 -6.93 1.01
CA LEU A 101 3.88 -6.70 1.50
C LEU A 101 4.15 -7.66 2.65
N THR A 102 5.07 -8.58 2.41
CA THR A 102 5.31 -9.67 3.35
C THR A 102 6.61 -9.45 4.10
N ARG A 103 6.53 -9.55 5.42
CA ARG A 103 7.72 -9.44 6.27
C ARG A 103 8.71 -10.54 5.91
N ASP A 104 9.96 -10.20 5.94
CA ASP A 104 11.09 -11.08 5.62
C ASP A 104 11.18 -11.46 4.15
N VAL A 105 10.32 -10.87 3.33
CA VAL A 105 10.38 -10.99 1.88
C VAL A 105 10.60 -9.61 1.27
N HIS A 106 9.77 -8.66 1.64
CA HIS A 106 9.83 -7.30 1.10
C HIS A 106 10.48 -6.33 2.07
N TYR A 107 10.49 -6.64 3.34
CA TYR A 107 11.09 -5.80 4.37
C TYR A 107 11.41 -6.66 5.60
N ILE A 108 12.25 -6.13 6.45
CA ILE A 108 12.51 -6.73 7.75
C ILE A 108 12.17 -5.72 8.83
N VAL A 109 12.01 -6.21 10.05
CA VAL A 109 11.86 -5.33 11.21
C VAL A 109 13.15 -5.51 12.03
N ARG A 110 13.86 -4.41 12.24
CA ARG A 110 15.12 -4.45 12.97
C ARG A 110 15.21 -3.22 13.85
N ASP A 111 15.46 -3.42 15.12
CA ASP A 111 15.56 -2.33 16.09
C ASP A 111 14.33 -1.44 16.12
N GLY A 112 13.14 -2.07 16.01
CA GLY A 112 11.88 -1.35 16.06
C GLY A 112 11.58 -0.55 14.80
N LYS A 113 12.28 -0.82 13.72
CA LYS A 113 12.12 -0.08 12.46
C LYS A 113 11.98 -1.02 11.30
N VAL A 114 11.23 -0.56 10.29
CA VAL A 114 11.07 -1.31 9.06
C VAL A 114 12.23 -0.94 8.12
N ALA A 115 12.87 -1.93 7.57
CA ALA A 115 13.93 -1.73 6.58
C ALA A 115 13.59 -2.50 5.31
N LEU A 116 13.62 -1.84 4.17
CA LEU A 116 13.27 -2.45 2.91
C LEU A 116 14.31 -3.48 2.47
N ILE A 117 13.85 -4.48 1.75
CA ILE A 117 14.75 -5.43 1.12
C ILE A 117 14.82 -5.06 -0.36
N ASP A 118 16.03 -4.85 -0.85
CA ASP A 118 16.21 -4.56 -2.25
C ASP A 118 16.20 -5.89 -2.99
N ALA A 119 15.13 -6.16 -3.69
CA ALA A 119 14.94 -7.44 -4.35
C ALA A 119 16.03 -7.73 -5.37
N SER A 120 16.55 -6.71 -6.03
CA SER A 120 17.56 -6.92 -7.04
C SER A 120 18.89 -7.32 -6.46
N LYS A 121 19.17 -6.93 -5.22
CA LYS A 121 20.42 -7.25 -4.57
C LYS A 121 20.27 -8.30 -3.49
N GLY A 122 19.06 -8.66 -3.17
CA GLY A 122 18.81 -9.66 -2.15
C GLY A 122 19.25 -9.24 -0.76
N ARG A 123 19.30 -7.95 -0.49
CA ARG A 123 19.74 -7.47 0.81
C ARG A 123 18.99 -6.24 1.25
N VAL A 124 19.13 -5.90 2.51
CA VAL A 124 18.45 -4.76 3.10
C VAL A 124 18.96 -3.46 2.48
N ALA A 125 18.03 -2.58 2.14
CA ALA A 125 18.33 -1.26 1.63
C ALA A 125 18.18 -0.27 2.78
N ASP A 126 19.23 -0.14 3.58
CA ASP A 126 19.14 0.55 4.86
C ASP A 126 18.61 1.97 4.81
N LEU A 127 18.93 2.69 3.80
CA LEU A 127 18.56 4.11 3.76
C LEU A 127 17.31 4.40 2.95
N GLN A 128 16.61 3.36 2.52
CA GLN A 128 15.44 3.57 1.69
C GLN A 128 14.15 3.28 2.45
N ARG A 129 13.09 3.92 2.06
CA ARG A 129 11.77 3.66 2.62
C ARG A 129 10.73 3.89 1.54
N TRP A 130 9.53 3.36 1.77
CA TRP A 130 8.41 3.64 0.87
C TRP A 130 7.96 5.08 1.08
N PRO A 131 7.18 5.62 0.15
CA PRO A 131 6.49 6.89 0.40
C PRO A 131 5.69 6.80 1.69
N ASP A 132 5.47 7.95 2.32
CA ASP A 132 4.97 8.02 3.70
C ASP A 132 3.72 7.20 3.97
N GLY A 133 2.76 7.22 3.09
CA GLY A 133 1.53 6.47 3.33
C GLY A 133 1.74 4.97 3.39
N VAL A 134 2.53 4.44 2.47
CA VAL A 134 2.83 3.00 2.45
C VAL A 134 3.73 2.65 3.64
N GLN A 135 4.71 3.51 3.93
CA GLN A 135 5.59 3.28 5.07
C GLN A 135 4.79 3.21 6.36
N ALA A 136 3.89 4.15 6.58
CA ALA A 136 3.05 4.18 7.77
C ALA A 136 2.16 2.94 7.85
N ALA A 137 1.65 2.48 6.72
CA ALA A 137 0.79 1.30 6.71
C ALA A 137 1.57 0.05 7.13
N VAL A 138 2.80 -0.08 6.69
CA VAL A 138 3.63 -1.22 7.09
C VAL A 138 4.01 -1.12 8.57
N GLU A 139 4.37 0.08 9.02
CA GLU A 139 4.69 0.29 10.43
C GLU A 139 3.50 -0.06 11.32
N ALA A 140 2.31 0.36 10.93
CA ALA A 140 1.10 0.05 11.69
C ALA A 140 0.81 -1.45 11.66
N LYS A 141 1.02 -2.09 10.53
CA LYS A 141 0.83 -3.53 10.41
C LYS A 141 1.73 -4.27 11.39
N GLU A 142 2.95 -3.80 11.57
CA GLU A 142 3.91 -4.46 12.45
C GLU A 142 3.82 -3.98 13.90
N GLY A 143 2.90 -3.09 14.20
CA GLY A 143 2.74 -2.60 15.56
C GLY A 143 3.84 -1.67 16.02
N LEU A 144 4.49 -1.01 15.08
CA LEU A 144 5.59 -0.11 15.39
C LEU A 144 5.12 1.33 15.42
N ALA A 145 5.94 2.20 16.01
CA ALA A 145 5.64 3.61 15.98
C ALA A 145 5.68 4.09 14.54
N VAL A 146 4.66 4.87 14.16
CA VAL A 146 4.59 5.38 12.80
C VAL A 146 5.47 6.62 12.71
N THR A 147 6.36 6.61 11.74
CA THR A 147 7.22 7.76 11.53
C THR A 147 6.52 8.73 10.61
N GLU A 148 6.59 10.01 10.91
CA GLU A 148 5.97 11.00 10.10
C GLU A 148 6.98 11.92 9.55
N GLY A 149 6.71 12.50 8.41
CA GLY A 149 7.59 13.47 7.81
C GLY A 149 8.95 12.91 7.54
N GLY A 150 9.07 11.62 7.53
CA GLY A 150 10.32 11.00 7.22
C GLY A 150 10.67 11.29 5.80
N ARG A 151 11.93 11.56 5.55
CA ARG A 151 12.34 11.90 4.23
C ARG A 151 12.37 10.67 3.34
N ILE A 152 11.76 10.76 2.22
CA ILE A 152 11.87 9.72 1.21
C ILE A 152 13.17 10.01 0.49
N LEU A 153 14.05 9.01 0.46
CA LEU A 153 15.35 9.22 -0.13
C LEU A 153 15.23 9.41 -1.63
N ASP A 154 16.16 10.16 -2.17
CA ASP A 154 16.14 10.45 -3.58
C ASP A 154 16.16 9.22 -4.43
N THR A 155 16.69 8.14 -3.95
CA THR A 155 16.77 6.94 -4.73
C THR A 155 15.44 6.21 -4.83
N ILE A 156 14.41 6.64 -4.08
CA ILE A 156 13.12 5.99 -4.16
C ILE A 156 12.19 6.90 -4.89
N THR A 157 11.94 6.60 -6.13
CA THR A 157 10.94 7.30 -6.94
C THR A 157 9.79 6.34 -7.10
N LEU A 158 8.67 6.82 -7.58
CA LEU A 158 7.54 5.93 -7.86
C LEU A 158 7.95 4.86 -8.86
N GLN A 159 8.69 5.25 -9.89
CA GLN A 159 9.12 4.29 -10.88
C GLN A 159 10.08 3.26 -10.29
N ALA A 160 11.02 3.69 -9.47
CA ALA A 160 11.94 2.77 -8.83
C ALA A 160 11.22 1.82 -7.88
N LEU A 161 10.22 2.34 -7.17
CA LEU A 161 9.42 1.51 -6.28
C LEU A 161 8.70 0.43 -7.08
N MET A 162 8.12 0.80 -8.19
CA MET A 162 7.37 -0.12 -9.03
C MET A 162 8.26 -1.21 -9.60
N HIS A 163 9.49 -0.90 -9.97
CA HIS A 163 10.38 -1.91 -10.49
C HIS A 163 10.96 -2.79 -9.40
N ARG A 164 11.27 -2.20 -8.27
CA ARG A 164 11.94 -2.93 -7.21
C ARG A 164 11.02 -3.88 -6.47
N TYR A 165 9.75 -3.54 -6.40
CA TYR A 165 8.78 -4.34 -5.66
C TYR A 165 7.64 -4.68 -6.60
N PRO A 166 7.82 -5.69 -7.42
CA PRO A 166 6.82 -6.01 -8.46
C PRO A 166 5.41 -6.14 -7.93
N MET A 167 5.25 -6.71 -6.74
CA MET A 167 3.92 -6.86 -6.20
C MET A 167 3.30 -5.56 -5.77
N VAL A 168 4.12 -4.55 -5.53
CA VAL A 168 3.61 -3.25 -5.20
C VAL A 168 3.41 -2.49 -6.48
N CYS A 169 4.33 -2.64 -7.42
CA CYS A 169 4.26 -1.89 -8.61
C CYS A 169 3.13 -2.24 -9.48
N GLY A 170 2.71 -3.42 -9.47
CA GLY A 170 1.72 -3.77 -10.40
C GLY A 170 0.35 -3.60 -9.92
N MET A 171 0.04 -2.70 -9.20
CA MET A 171 -1.26 -2.56 -8.79
C MET A 171 -2.10 -2.21 -9.86
N THR A 172 -2.88 -3.00 -10.50
CA THR A 172 -3.42 -2.70 -11.56
C THR A 172 -4.63 -2.53 -11.69
N GLY A 173 -5.09 -2.72 -11.41
CA GLY A 173 -6.22 -2.43 -11.68
C GLY A 173 -6.51 -2.38 -12.94
N THR A 174 -6.06 -2.10 -13.64
CA THR A 174 -6.45 -1.89 -14.78
C THR A 174 -6.06 -2.47 -15.67
N ALA A 175 -5.48 -2.64 -15.61
CA ALA A 175 -5.10 -3.05 -16.73
C ALA A 175 -5.94 -3.55 -17.35
#